data_392e07084e56f2bd0947be003ea5e73e
#
_entry.id   392e07084e56f2bd0947be003ea5e73e
#
_cell.length_a   1.000
_cell.length_b   1.000
_cell.length_c   1.000
_cell.angle_alpha   90.00
_cell.angle_beta   90.00
_cell.angle_gamma   90.00
#
_symmetry.space_group_name_H-M   'P 1'
#
loop_
_entity.id
_entity.type
_entity.pdbx_description
1 polymer ?
#
loop_
_entity_poly.entity_id
_entity_poly.type
_entity_poly.pdbx_seq_one_letter_code
_entity_poly.pdbx_strand_id
1 'polypeptide(L)'
;IALLFFASAVGPLAASVIFVWQNAPSFPDRERLVAASRLGPDGNPEAPVAPLPLEPEKPVREVREAGVAAPQLNEPLRRAPSTVTLPEPPPPAPERYRLVVIAGANLINVRSHAISLGSITAPTPDTVCTTDSGETWPCGRRARTALRRLVRRRAIDCRPLEEELPEDRPLLASCSVGGIDLAGWMVEHGWASPVEDAPETLLALHRDAREQALGLFSPT
;
A
#
# COMPACT_ATOMS: atom_id res chain seq x y z
N ILE A 1 -47.78 40.14 -33.36
CA ILE A 1 -47.46 38.72 -33.57
C ILE A 1 -46.04 38.66 -34.14
N ALA A 2 -45.03 38.51 -33.31
CA ALA A 2 -43.64 38.42 -33.73
C ALA A 2 -43.18 36.97 -33.44
N LEU A 3 -42.90 36.26 -34.52
CA LEU A 3 -42.23 34.90 -34.45
C LEU A 3 -40.73 35.10 -34.30
N LEU A 4 -40.22 34.71 -33.15
CA LEU A 4 -38.78 34.63 -32.90
C LEU A 4 -38.27 33.27 -33.39
N PHE A 5 -37.46 33.30 -34.44
CA PHE A 5 -36.66 32.14 -34.88
C PHE A 5 -35.49 31.94 -33.92
N PHE A 6 -35.48 30.82 -33.18
CA PHE A 6 -34.30 30.32 -32.51
C PHE A 6 -33.46 29.57 -33.55
N ALA A 7 -32.37 30.16 -33.97
CA ALA A 7 -31.32 29.47 -34.74
C ALA A 7 -30.47 28.65 -33.79
N SER A 8 -30.62 27.33 -33.87
CA SER A 8 -29.77 26.36 -33.13
C SER A 8 -28.35 26.36 -33.70
N ALA A 9 -27.42 26.93 -32.97
CA ALA A 9 -26.01 26.82 -33.26
C ALA A 9 -25.46 25.42 -32.81
N VAL A 10 -25.74 24.39 -33.60
CA VAL A 10 -25.12 23.08 -33.46
C VAL A 10 -24.19 22.89 -34.65
N GLY A 11 -22.92 23.29 -34.51
CA GLY A 11 -22.12 23.23 -35.69
C GLY A 11 -20.58 23.11 -35.63
N PRO A 12 -19.81 23.30 -34.55
CA PRO A 12 -18.39 22.99 -34.66
C PRO A 12 -17.90 21.75 -33.92
N LEU A 13 -18.67 21.16 -33.02
CA LEU A 13 -18.14 20.01 -32.18
C LEU A 13 -18.14 18.66 -32.91
N ALA A 14 -19.06 18.44 -33.87
CA ALA A 14 -19.12 17.16 -34.61
C ALA A 14 -17.95 16.97 -35.58
N ALA A 15 -17.44 18.05 -36.17
CA ALA A 15 -16.31 17.98 -37.12
C ALA A 15 -14.97 17.66 -36.43
N SER A 16 -14.79 18.13 -35.20
CA SER A 16 -13.55 17.86 -34.44
C SER A 16 -13.41 16.39 -33.99
N VAL A 17 -14.52 15.75 -33.68
CA VAL A 17 -14.50 14.31 -33.26
C VAL A 17 -14.18 13.40 -34.45
N ILE A 18 -14.68 13.72 -35.66
CA ILE A 18 -14.43 12.95 -36.87
C ILE A 18 -12.96 13.07 -37.31
N PHE A 19 -12.36 14.28 -37.16
CA PHE A 19 -10.95 14.51 -37.51
C PHE A 19 -9.98 13.75 -36.63
N VAL A 20 -10.29 13.58 -35.33
CA VAL A 20 -9.46 12.77 -34.39
C VAL A 20 -9.47 11.29 -34.76
N TRP A 21 -10.61 10.76 -35.23
CA TRP A 21 -10.73 9.36 -35.64
C TRP A 21 -10.02 9.03 -36.95
N GLN A 22 -9.94 9.97 -37.87
CA GLN A 22 -9.27 9.77 -39.16
C GLN A 22 -7.73 9.86 -39.10
N ASN A 23 -7.18 10.48 -38.06
CA ASN A 23 -5.75 10.62 -37.83
C ASN A 23 -5.21 9.78 -36.67
N ALA A 24 -5.97 8.80 -36.18
CA ALA A 24 -5.46 7.88 -35.17
C ALA A 24 -4.29 7.08 -35.77
N PRO A 25 -3.11 7.06 -35.13
CA PRO A 25 -2.00 6.26 -35.61
C PRO A 25 -2.41 4.79 -35.58
N SER A 26 -2.30 4.13 -36.75
CA SER A 26 -2.49 2.70 -36.84
C SER A 26 -1.45 2.00 -35.95
N PHE A 27 -1.92 1.26 -34.97
CA PHE A 27 -1.01 0.42 -34.17
C PHE A 27 -0.33 -0.58 -35.09
N PRO A 28 0.98 -0.80 -34.96
CA PRO A 28 1.68 -1.79 -35.75
C PRO A 28 1.09 -3.18 -35.50
N ASP A 29 0.91 -3.93 -36.58
CA ASP A 29 0.33 -5.27 -36.53
C ASP A 29 1.08 -6.14 -35.51
N ARG A 30 0.35 -6.89 -34.73
CA ARG A 30 0.88 -7.77 -33.68
C ARG A 30 1.90 -8.77 -34.25
N GLU A 31 1.74 -9.18 -35.50
CA GLU A 31 2.70 -10.03 -36.22
C GLU A 31 4.05 -9.35 -36.44
N ARG A 32 4.08 -8.03 -36.71
CA ARG A 32 5.33 -7.28 -36.85
C ARG A 32 6.10 -7.12 -35.55
N LEU A 33 5.39 -7.00 -34.41
CA LEU A 33 6.02 -6.94 -33.08
C LEU A 33 6.66 -8.29 -32.71
N VAL A 34 6.00 -9.40 -33.05
CA VAL A 34 6.54 -10.74 -32.81
C VAL A 34 7.74 -11.02 -33.72
N ALA A 35 7.76 -10.49 -34.97
CA ALA A 35 8.90 -10.63 -35.88
C ALA A 35 10.10 -9.78 -35.40
N ALA A 36 9.88 -8.60 -34.85
CA ALA A 36 10.93 -7.74 -34.32
C ALA A 36 11.63 -8.31 -33.08
N SER A 37 10.91 -9.11 -32.26
CA SER A 37 11.50 -9.76 -31.09
C SER A 37 12.39 -10.97 -31.41
N ARG A 38 12.48 -11.37 -32.65
CA ARG A 38 13.36 -12.46 -33.13
C ARG A 38 14.69 -11.98 -33.73
N LEU A 39 14.92 -10.68 -33.68
CA LEU A 39 16.19 -10.10 -34.14
C LEU A 39 17.11 -9.92 -32.94
N GLY A 40 18.34 -10.42 -33.03
CA GLY A 40 19.37 -10.13 -32.04
C GLY A 40 19.74 -8.64 -32.00
N PRO A 41 20.59 -8.21 -31.07
CA PRO A 41 20.99 -6.81 -30.89
C PRO A 41 21.63 -6.20 -32.15
N ASP A 42 22.11 -7.02 -33.09
CA ASP A 42 22.76 -6.62 -34.31
C ASP A 42 21.81 -6.56 -35.53
N GLY A 43 20.50 -6.73 -35.33
CA GLY A 43 19.48 -6.70 -36.38
C GLY A 43 19.51 -7.90 -37.33
N ASN A 44 20.28 -8.94 -37.02
CA ASN A 44 20.39 -10.15 -37.81
C ASN A 44 19.44 -11.23 -37.27
N PRO A 45 18.77 -12.05 -38.09
CA PRO A 45 17.92 -13.13 -37.60
C PRO A 45 18.77 -14.11 -36.78
N GLU A 46 18.36 -14.28 -35.53
CA GLU A 46 19.02 -15.22 -34.60
C GLU A 46 19.02 -16.62 -35.23
N ALA A 47 20.20 -17.21 -35.38
CA ALA A 47 20.32 -18.57 -35.90
C ALA A 47 19.49 -19.53 -35.04
N PRO A 48 18.81 -20.52 -35.60
CA PRO A 48 18.04 -21.48 -34.84
C PRO A 48 18.93 -22.09 -33.75
N VAL A 49 18.55 -21.88 -32.52
CA VAL A 49 19.24 -22.46 -31.35
C VAL A 49 19.25 -23.97 -31.56
N ALA A 50 20.42 -24.55 -31.76
CA ALA A 50 20.55 -26.00 -31.86
C ALA A 50 20.00 -26.60 -30.55
N PRO A 51 19.17 -27.67 -30.62
CA PRO A 51 18.69 -28.32 -29.44
C PRO A 51 19.88 -28.73 -28.57
N LEU A 52 19.84 -28.32 -27.29
CA LEU A 52 20.84 -28.74 -26.32
C LEU A 52 20.97 -30.27 -26.39
N PRO A 53 22.18 -30.82 -26.38
CA PRO A 53 22.35 -32.25 -26.29
C PRO A 53 21.61 -32.75 -25.05
N LEU A 54 20.65 -33.65 -25.24
CA LEU A 54 20.03 -34.33 -24.11
C LEU A 54 21.16 -35.04 -23.38
N GLU A 55 21.42 -34.63 -22.13
CA GLU A 55 22.29 -35.40 -21.26
C GLU A 55 21.80 -36.85 -21.28
N PRO A 56 22.70 -37.83 -21.42
CA PRO A 56 22.28 -39.22 -21.40
C PRO A 56 21.54 -39.48 -20.11
N GLU A 57 20.29 -39.96 -20.24
CA GLU A 57 19.48 -40.35 -19.09
C GLU A 57 20.31 -41.24 -18.19
N LYS A 58 20.52 -40.81 -16.94
CA LYS A 58 21.16 -41.63 -15.92
C LYS A 58 20.43 -42.95 -15.91
N PRO A 59 21.14 -44.12 -15.99
CA PRO A 59 20.49 -45.41 -16.03
C PRO A 59 19.55 -45.52 -14.83
N VAL A 60 18.25 -45.68 -15.10
CA VAL A 60 17.27 -45.96 -14.06
C VAL A 60 17.75 -47.19 -13.35
N ARG A 61 17.99 -47.08 -12.07
CA ARG A 61 18.45 -48.21 -11.23
C ARG A 61 17.35 -49.27 -11.28
N GLU A 62 17.61 -50.37 -11.96
CA GLU A 62 16.67 -51.53 -11.94
C GLU A 62 16.49 -51.94 -10.45
N VAL A 63 15.29 -51.75 -9.96
CA VAL A 63 14.87 -52.25 -8.67
C VAL A 63 14.72 -53.75 -8.86
N ARG A 64 15.71 -54.53 -8.45
CA ARG A 64 15.59 -56.01 -8.42
C ARG A 64 14.38 -56.35 -7.57
N GLU A 65 13.59 -57.31 -8.02
CA GLU A 65 12.32 -57.79 -7.43
C GLU A 65 12.45 -58.28 -5.97
N ALA A 66 13.65 -58.37 -5.38
CA ALA A 66 13.81 -58.56 -3.96
C ALA A 66 13.49 -57.24 -3.21
N GLY A 67 12.28 -56.75 -3.40
CA GLY A 67 11.74 -55.60 -2.64
C GLY A 67 11.78 -55.93 -1.13
N VAL A 68 12.13 -54.92 -0.36
CA VAL A 68 11.93 -54.96 1.11
C VAL A 68 10.44 -55.26 1.33
N ALA A 69 10.15 -56.38 2.05
CA ALA A 69 8.77 -56.73 2.38
C ALA A 69 8.05 -55.52 2.99
N ALA A 70 6.90 -55.16 2.45
CA ALA A 70 6.12 -54.03 2.97
C ALA A 70 5.86 -54.29 4.46
N PRO A 71 6.08 -53.30 5.33
CA PRO A 71 5.79 -53.47 6.75
C PRO A 71 4.32 -53.80 6.93
N GLN A 72 4.05 -54.88 7.72
CA GLN A 72 2.66 -55.28 8.02
C GLN A 72 2.09 -54.23 8.98
N LEU A 73 1.21 -53.38 8.43
CA LEU A 73 0.45 -52.42 9.22
C LEU A 73 -0.70 -53.14 9.92
N ASN A 74 -0.52 -53.54 11.15
CA ASN A 74 -1.53 -54.19 11.96
C ASN A 74 -2.54 -53.21 12.62
N GLU A 75 -2.30 -51.91 12.50
CA GLU A 75 -3.16 -50.86 13.04
C GLU A 75 -3.71 -49.97 11.91
N PRO A 76 -4.92 -49.44 12.07
CA PRO A 76 -5.45 -48.47 11.11
C PRO A 76 -4.58 -47.23 11.09
N LEU A 77 -4.19 -46.79 9.89
CA LEU A 77 -3.38 -45.60 9.69
C LEU A 77 -4.07 -44.38 10.32
N ARG A 78 -3.47 -43.78 11.33
CA ARG A 78 -3.87 -42.49 11.88
C ARG A 78 -3.12 -41.40 11.13
N ARG A 79 -3.89 -40.41 10.62
CA ARG A 79 -3.26 -39.22 10.05
C ARG A 79 -2.52 -38.49 11.15
N ALA A 80 -1.19 -38.43 11.08
CA ALA A 80 -0.41 -37.58 11.96
C ALA A 80 -0.83 -36.11 11.76
N PRO A 81 -0.91 -35.32 12.84
CA PRO A 81 -1.12 -33.88 12.69
C PRO A 81 -0.02 -33.31 11.77
N SER A 82 -0.43 -32.45 10.84
CA SER A 82 0.52 -31.80 9.94
C SER A 82 1.50 -30.95 10.77
N THR A 83 2.75 -31.31 10.77
CA THR A 83 3.86 -30.50 11.36
C THR A 83 4.34 -29.42 10.39
N VAL A 84 3.75 -29.36 9.20
CA VAL A 84 4.05 -28.29 8.24
C VAL A 84 3.36 -27.04 8.72
N THR A 85 4.09 -26.17 9.38
CA THR A 85 3.67 -24.78 9.57
C THR A 85 3.68 -24.11 8.20
N LEU A 86 2.50 -23.83 7.66
CA LEU A 86 2.40 -23.03 6.45
C LEU A 86 3.07 -21.69 6.72
N PRO A 87 3.94 -21.20 5.82
CA PRO A 87 4.49 -19.87 5.97
C PRO A 87 3.33 -18.87 6.05
N GLU A 88 3.43 -17.96 7.00
CA GLU A 88 2.47 -16.87 7.13
C GLU A 88 2.38 -16.11 5.80
N PRO A 89 1.16 -15.82 5.29
CA PRO A 89 1.03 -15.08 4.05
C PRO A 89 1.79 -13.76 4.14
N PRO A 90 2.48 -13.33 3.07
CA PRO A 90 3.21 -12.08 3.09
C PRO A 90 2.24 -10.94 3.41
N PRO A 91 2.67 -9.94 4.21
CA PRO A 91 1.82 -8.81 4.55
C PRO A 91 1.35 -8.10 3.27
N PRO A 92 0.13 -7.52 3.28
CA PRO A 92 -0.44 -6.86 2.12
C PRO A 92 0.49 -5.75 1.62
N ALA A 93 0.58 -5.60 0.30
CA ALA A 93 1.40 -4.56 -0.31
C ALA A 93 0.89 -3.16 0.08
N PRO A 94 1.78 -2.17 0.27
CA PRO A 94 1.35 -0.82 0.58
C PRO A 94 0.59 -0.20 -0.59
N GLU A 95 -0.52 0.48 -0.28
CA GLU A 95 -1.29 1.26 -1.23
C GLU A 95 -0.86 2.73 -1.19
N ARG A 96 -0.73 3.36 -2.37
CA ARG A 96 -0.29 4.75 -2.51
C ARG A 96 -1.46 5.71 -2.73
N TYR A 97 -1.62 6.64 -1.81
CA TYR A 97 -2.63 7.70 -1.87
C TYR A 97 -2.01 9.05 -2.21
N ARG A 98 -2.42 9.66 -3.33
CA ARG A 98 -1.85 10.93 -3.82
C ARG A 98 -2.60 12.16 -3.32
N LEU A 99 -3.90 12.03 -3.09
CA LEU A 99 -4.78 13.12 -2.64
C LEU A 99 -5.36 12.74 -1.29
N VAL A 100 -4.77 13.30 -0.23
CA VAL A 100 -5.18 13.03 1.14
C VAL A 100 -5.55 14.33 1.85
N VAL A 101 -6.53 14.24 2.75
CA VAL A 101 -6.95 15.31 3.63
C VAL A 101 -6.65 14.92 5.07
N ILE A 102 -5.81 15.67 5.74
CA ILE A 102 -5.52 15.43 7.16
C ILE A 102 -6.70 15.95 8.00
N ALA A 103 -7.53 15.03 8.46
CA ALA A 103 -8.72 15.32 9.25
C ALA A 103 -8.40 15.45 10.75
N GLY A 104 -7.46 14.67 11.26
CA GLY A 104 -7.02 14.67 12.66
C GLY A 104 -5.51 14.52 12.79
N ALA A 105 -5.04 14.37 13.99
CA ALA A 105 -3.62 14.12 14.29
C ALA A 105 -3.19 12.67 13.97
N ASN A 106 -4.15 11.74 13.94
CA ASN A 106 -3.96 10.36 13.50
C ASN A 106 -5.00 9.93 12.44
N LEU A 107 -5.80 10.88 11.90
CA LEU A 107 -6.90 10.59 10.98
C LEU A 107 -6.66 11.25 9.62
N ILE A 108 -6.70 10.45 8.57
CA ILE A 108 -6.43 10.84 7.19
C ILE A 108 -7.60 10.40 6.33
N ASN A 109 -8.24 11.33 5.64
CA ASN A 109 -9.28 11.02 4.67
C ASN A 109 -8.66 10.86 3.29
N VAL A 110 -8.95 9.75 2.65
CA VAL A 110 -8.69 9.47 1.25
C VAL A 110 -10.01 9.50 0.47
N ARG A 111 -9.97 9.35 -0.85
CA ARG A 111 -11.17 9.51 -1.68
C ARG A 111 -12.34 8.59 -1.29
N SER A 112 -12.06 7.36 -0.89
CA SER A 112 -13.05 6.30 -0.68
C SER A 112 -13.38 6.06 0.79
N HIS A 113 -12.45 6.32 1.71
CA HIS A 113 -12.60 6.00 3.14
C HIS A 113 -11.69 6.87 4.01
N ALA A 114 -11.79 6.68 5.32
CA ALA A 114 -10.87 7.27 6.29
C ALA A 114 -9.85 6.24 6.77
N ILE A 115 -8.64 6.70 7.01
CA ILE A 115 -7.53 5.89 7.54
C ILE A 115 -7.13 6.46 8.90
N SER A 116 -7.05 5.59 9.91
CA SER A 116 -6.46 5.90 11.21
C SER A 116 -5.05 5.32 11.29
N LEU A 117 -4.09 6.11 11.72
CA LEU A 117 -2.74 5.63 11.98
C LEU A 117 -2.78 4.62 13.13
N GLY A 118 -2.32 3.40 12.86
CA GLY A 118 -2.30 2.31 13.84
C GLY A 118 -1.28 2.55 14.96
N SER A 119 -1.47 1.82 16.05
CA SER A 119 -0.58 1.81 17.22
C SER A 119 -0.41 3.13 17.98
N ILE A 120 -1.19 4.17 17.63
CA ILE A 120 -1.16 5.47 18.30
C ILE A 120 -2.54 6.03 18.59
N THR A 121 -2.62 6.84 19.64
CA THR A 121 -3.76 7.68 19.97
C THR A 121 -3.34 9.15 19.93
N ALA A 122 -4.20 10.02 19.40
CA ALA A 122 -3.90 11.44 19.29
C ALA A 122 -5.12 12.30 19.62
N PRO A 123 -4.93 13.55 20.07
CA PRO A 123 -6.05 14.44 20.37
C PRO A 123 -6.86 14.75 19.11
N THR A 124 -8.17 14.81 19.26
CA THR A 124 -9.08 15.27 18.21
C THR A 124 -8.82 16.76 17.89
N PRO A 125 -9.19 17.26 16.72
CA PRO A 125 -8.96 18.68 16.37
C PRO A 125 -9.56 19.68 17.33
N ASP A 126 -10.62 19.31 18.03
CA ASP A 126 -11.34 20.18 18.97
C ASP A 126 -10.81 20.09 20.41
N THR A 127 -9.83 19.21 20.64
CA THR A 127 -9.22 19.04 21.97
C THR A 127 -8.47 20.30 22.38
N VAL A 128 -8.72 20.75 23.60
CA VAL A 128 -8.03 21.83 24.29
C VAL A 128 -7.22 21.24 25.44
N CYS A 129 -5.97 21.59 25.53
CA CYS A 129 -5.07 21.19 26.60
C CYS A 129 -4.80 22.36 27.56
N THR A 130 -4.42 22.05 28.80
CA THR A 130 -4.05 23.05 29.80
C THR A 130 -2.58 22.88 30.14
N THR A 131 -1.83 23.97 30.18
CA THR A 131 -0.44 24.02 30.62
C THR A 131 -0.35 23.93 32.14
N ASP A 132 0.83 23.70 32.69
CA ASP A 132 1.06 23.70 34.13
C ASP A 132 0.75 25.07 34.78
N SER A 133 0.84 26.16 34.01
CA SER A 133 0.45 27.51 34.42
C SER A 133 -1.07 27.75 34.42
N GLY A 134 -1.88 26.80 33.95
CA GLY A 134 -3.33 26.90 33.82
C GLY A 134 -3.80 27.58 32.52
N GLU A 135 -2.92 27.93 31.61
CA GLU A 135 -3.30 28.47 30.31
C GLU A 135 -3.82 27.36 29.38
N THR A 136 -4.89 27.65 28.65
CA THR A 136 -5.49 26.70 27.70
C THR A 136 -5.03 26.99 26.28
N TRP A 137 -4.80 25.91 25.48
CA TRP A 137 -4.37 26.01 24.11
C TRP A 137 -4.93 24.91 23.22
N PRO A 138 -5.10 25.15 21.90
CA PRO A 138 -5.75 24.23 20.99
C PRO A 138 -4.79 23.11 20.54
N CYS A 139 -4.44 22.19 21.44
CA CYS A 139 -3.46 21.14 21.21
C CYS A 139 -3.84 20.22 20.04
N GLY A 140 -5.11 19.85 19.92
CA GLY A 140 -5.55 18.99 18.83
C GLY A 140 -5.40 19.63 17.45
N ARG A 141 -5.67 20.93 17.33
CA ARG A 141 -5.43 21.68 16.07
C ARG A 141 -3.94 21.80 15.75
N ARG A 142 -3.09 21.98 16.76
CA ARG A 142 -1.64 22.01 16.57
C ARG A 142 -1.11 20.65 16.13
N ALA A 143 -1.54 19.54 16.78
CA ALA A 143 -1.15 18.19 16.44
C ALA A 143 -1.57 17.83 14.99
N ARG A 144 -2.83 18.12 14.59
CA ARG A 144 -3.27 17.98 13.20
C ARG A 144 -2.42 18.79 12.24
N THR A 145 -2.06 20.03 12.61
CA THR A 145 -1.24 20.90 11.76
C THR A 145 0.18 20.35 11.59
N ALA A 146 0.74 19.73 12.64
CA ALA A 146 2.03 19.07 12.58
C ALA A 146 2.03 17.95 11.53
N LEU A 147 1.07 17.03 11.59
CA LEU A 147 0.91 15.98 10.58
C LEU A 147 0.71 16.56 9.16
N ARG A 148 -0.13 17.58 9.02
CA ARG A 148 -0.37 18.25 7.74
C ARG A 148 0.90 18.87 7.16
N ARG A 149 1.76 19.44 8.00
CA ARG A 149 3.07 20.00 7.60
C ARG A 149 4.04 18.91 7.18
N LEU A 150 4.05 17.78 7.88
CA LEU A 150 4.87 16.64 7.50
C LEU A 150 4.47 16.10 6.14
N VAL A 151 3.18 15.86 5.90
CA VAL A 151 2.68 15.30 4.63
C VAL A 151 2.84 16.28 3.46
N ARG A 152 2.58 17.58 3.64
CA ARG A 152 2.79 18.65 2.65
C ARG A 152 2.31 18.33 1.24
N ARG A 153 1.12 17.76 1.08
CA ARG A 153 0.56 17.35 -0.23
C ARG A 153 1.36 16.24 -0.94
N ARG A 154 2.32 15.62 -0.31
CA ARG A 154 3.01 14.44 -0.86
C ARG A 154 2.06 13.24 -0.85
N ALA A 155 2.32 12.27 -1.73
CA ALA A 155 1.69 10.98 -1.63
C ALA A 155 2.14 10.27 -0.36
N ILE A 156 1.22 9.51 0.25
CA ILE A 156 1.51 8.61 1.37
C ILE A 156 1.37 7.17 0.90
N ASP A 157 2.17 6.31 1.45
CA ASP A 157 2.09 4.86 1.24
C ASP A 157 1.57 4.24 2.53
N CYS A 158 0.41 3.59 2.47
CA CYS A 158 -0.22 2.97 3.64
C CYS A 158 -0.36 1.46 3.44
N ARG A 159 -0.04 0.70 4.46
CA ARG A 159 -0.28 -0.74 4.55
C ARG A 159 -1.40 -0.97 5.56
N PRO A 160 -2.52 -1.57 5.15
CA PRO A 160 -3.58 -1.97 6.06
C PRO A 160 -3.03 -2.90 7.16
N LEU A 161 -3.51 -2.73 8.37
CA LEU A 161 -3.27 -3.64 9.50
C LEU A 161 -4.40 -4.66 9.67
N GLU A 162 -5.44 -4.54 8.85
CA GLU A 162 -6.63 -5.36 8.80
C GLU A 162 -6.84 -5.87 7.38
N GLU A 163 -7.39 -7.07 7.23
CA GLU A 163 -7.62 -7.68 5.92
C GLU A 163 -8.79 -7.07 5.17
N GLU A 164 -9.82 -6.62 5.91
CA GLU A 164 -11.05 -6.06 5.35
C GLU A 164 -11.21 -4.59 5.69
N LEU A 165 -11.77 -3.83 4.75
CA LEU A 165 -12.13 -2.43 4.98
C LEU A 165 -13.35 -2.36 5.91
N PRO A 166 -13.24 -1.77 7.12
CA PRO A 166 -14.37 -1.65 8.02
C PRO A 166 -15.41 -0.65 7.50
N GLU A 167 -16.70 -0.96 7.70
CA GLU A 167 -17.80 -0.10 7.23
C GLU A 167 -18.04 1.10 8.15
N ASP A 168 -17.92 0.90 9.47
CA ASP A 168 -18.38 1.86 10.50
C ASP A 168 -17.24 2.69 11.14
N ARG A 169 -15.99 2.41 10.81
CA ARG A 169 -14.83 3.09 11.40
C ARG A 169 -13.70 3.30 10.38
N PRO A 170 -12.74 4.19 10.66
CA PRO A 170 -11.55 4.31 9.83
C PRO A 170 -10.74 3.01 9.76
N LEU A 171 -10.17 2.72 8.59
CA LEU A 171 -9.23 1.62 8.40
C LEU A 171 -7.95 1.87 9.22
N LEU A 172 -7.54 0.91 10.03
CA LEU A 172 -6.25 0.98 10.70
C LEU A 172 -5.13 0.64 9.71
N ALA A 173 -4.16 1.53 9.60
CA ALA A 173 -3.03 1.31 8.70
C ALA A 173 -1.72 1.90 9.25
N SER A 174 -0.60 1.29 8.85
CA SER A 174 0.73 1.87 8.97
C SER A 174 1.02 2.69 7.72
N CYS A 175 1.24 3.98 7.87
CA CYS A 175 1.44 4.91 6.76
C CYS A 175 2.79 5.60 6.82
N SER A 176 3.38 5.85 5.65
CA SER A 176 4.63 6.60 5.52
C SER A 176 4.55 7.68 4.44
N VAL A 177 5.41 8.68 4.55
CA VAL A 177 5.59 9.74 3.56
C VAL A 177 7.09 9.91 3.25
N GLY A 178 7.49 9.56 2.03
CA GLY A 178 8.91 9.62 1.67
C GLY A 178 9.80 8.76 2.56
N GLY A 179 9.32 7.61 3.00
CA GLY A 179 10.04 6.69 3.88
C GLY A 179 9.96 7.02 5.38
N ILE A 180 9.33 8.15 5.76
CA ILE A 180 9.12 8.51 7.17
C ILE A 180 7.83 7.88 7.66
N ASP A 181 7.88 7.04 8.69
CA ASP A 181 6.68 6.51 9.35
C ASP A 181 5.92 7.62 10.05
N LEU A 182 4.61 7.75 9.74
CA LEU A 182 3.79 8.84 10.26
C LEU A 182 3.47 8.68 11.74
N ALA A 183 3.20 7.45 12.19
CA ALA A 183 2.90 7.17 13.60
C ALA A 183 4.14 7.43 14.48
N GLY A 184 5.29 6.88 14.09
CA GLY A 184 6.56 7.10 14.78
C GLY A 184 6.91 8.57 14.87
N TRP A 185 6.80 9.31 13.76
CA TRP A 185 7.08 10.74 13.75
C TRP A 185 6.16 11.55 14.68
N MET A 186 4.86 11.21 14.72
CA MET A 186 3.91 11.90 15.61
C MET A 186 4.22 11.65 17.08
N VAL A 187 4.64 10.43 17.43
CA VAL A 187 5.04 10.09 18.80
C VAL A 187 6.37 10.75 19.17
N GLU A 188 7.38 10.67 18.30
CA GLU A 188 8.70 11.28 18.49
C GLU A 188 8.63 12.78 18.76
N HIS A 189 7.68 13.46 18.10
CA HIS A 189 7.49 14.91 18.28
C HIS A 189 6.43 15.26 19.35
N GLY A 190 5.98 14.28 20.12
CA GLY A 190 5.05 14.48 21.24
C GLY A 190 3.62 14.85 20.81
N TRP A 191 3.20 14.59 19.57
CA TRP A 191 1.85 14.90 19.07
C TRP A 191 0.85 13.77 19.20
N ALA A 192 1.32 12.57 19.58
CA ALA A 192 0.51 11.39 19.81
C ALA A 192 1.11 10.53 20.92
N SER A 193 0.30 9.67 21.50
CA SER A 193 0.75 8.67 22.47
C SER A 193 0.60 7.27 21.85
N PRO A 194 1.50 6.32 22.12
CA PRO A 194 1.30 4.95 21.72
C PRO A 194 0.12 4.32 22.46
N VAL A 195 -0.54 3.33 21.85
CA VAL A 195 -1.51 2.48 22.52
C VAL A 195 -0.80 1.51 23.48
N GLU A 196 -1.55 0.82 24.35
CA GLU A 196 -1.00 -0.05 25.40
C GLU A 196 -0.13 -1.20 24.86
N ASP A 197 -0.55 -1.78 23.73
CA ASP A 197 0.12 -2.89 23.02
C ASP A 197 1.05 -2.43 21.88
N ALA A 198 1.43 -1.17 21.88
CA ALA A 198 2.31 -0.61 20.85
C ALA A 198 3.73 -1.24 20.89
N PRO A 199 4.42 -1.31 19.75
CA PRO A 199 5.80 -1.76 19.69
C PRO A 199 6.73 -0.98 20.63
N GLU A 200 7.71 -1.65 21.23
CA GLU A 200 8.66 -1.01 22.18
C GLU A 200 9.38 0.19 21.57
N THR A 201 9.58 0.21 20.26
CA THR A 201 10.16 1.37 19.55
C THR A 201 9.31 2.62 19.70
N LEU A 202 7.97 2.52 19.63
CA LEU A 202 7.07 3.66 19.85
C LEU A 202 7.03 4.07 21.32
N LEU A 203 7.10 3.11 22.24
CA LEU A 203 7.16 3.39 23.67
C LEU A 203 8.44 4.15 24.03
N ALA A 204 9.58 3.80 23.43
CA ALA A 204 10.85 4.51 23.59
C ALA A 204 10.75 5.96 23.08
N LEU A 205 10.28 6.16 21.84
CA LEU A 205 10.08 7.49 21.28
C LEU A 205 9.15 8.36 22.14
N HIS A 206 8.12 7.78 22.73
CA HIS A 206 7.22 8.50 23.62
C HIS A 206 7.90 8.94 24.92
N ARG A 207 8.74 8.07 25.52
CA ARG A 207 9.52 8.45 26.71
C ARG A 207 10.43 9.64 26.39
N ASP A 208 11.17 9.56 25.29
CA ASP A 208 12.08 10.60 24.84
C ASP A 208 11.36 11.93 24.58
N ALA A 209 10.18 11.87 23.92
CA ALA A 209 9.36 13.06 23.67
C ALA A 209 8.86 13.73 24.96
N ARG A 210 8.54 12.93 25.99
CA ARG A 210 8.14 13.44 27.32
C ARG A 210 9.31 14.06 28.06
N GLU A 211 10.48 13.41 28.05
CA GLU A 211 11.71 13.92 28.68
C GLU A 211 12.15 15.25 28.07
N GLN A 212 11.99 15.39 26.75
CA GLN A 212 12.32 16.61 26.01
C GLN A 212 11.18 17.65 26.02
N ALA A 213 10.08 17.38 26.69
CA ALA A 213 8.89 18.24 26.77
C ALA A 213 8.41 18.70 25.37
N LEU A 214 8.30 17.78 24.41
CA LEU A 214 7.88 18.07 23.04
C LEU A 214 6.35 18.05 22.88
N GLY A 215 5.85 18.80 21.92
CA GLY A 215 4.45 18.73 21.46
C GLY A 215 3.42 18.96 22.57
N LEU A 216 2.69 17.91 22.94
CA LEU A 216 1.68 17.93 24.01
C LEU A 216 2.27 18.03 25.42
N PHE A 217 3.55 17.74 25.58
CA PHE A 217 4.27 17.77 26.84
C PHE A 217 5.01 19.10 27.06
N SER A 218 4.91 20.02 26.11
CA SER A 218 5.54 21.33 26.22
C SER A 218 4.86 22.16 27.32
N PRO A 219 5.63 22.77 28.22
CA PRO A 219 5.10 23.58 29.32
C PRO A 219 4.58 24.97 28.88
N THR A 220 4.54 25.28 27.57
CA THR A 220 4.18 26.60 27.02
C THR A 220 2.74 26.94 27.10
#